data_625496ca79e2c82935076211294cdaa9
#
_entry.id   625496ca79e2c82935076211294cdaa9
#
_cell.length_a   1.000
_cell.length_b   1.000
_cell.length_c   1.000
_cell.angle_alpha   90.00
_cell.angle_beta   90.00
_cell.angle_gamma   90.00
#
_symmetry.space_group_name_H-M   'P 1'
#
loop_
_entity.id
_entity.type
_entity.pdbx_description
1 polymer ?
#
loop_
_entity_poly.entity_id
_entity_poly.type
_entity_poly.pdbx_seq_one_letter_code
_entity_poly.pdbx_strand_id
1 'polypeptide(L)'
;MLDTHLARAADILCDMFFHSRFDDADVETERGVILAEIGMYEDNPEDLCAERLAGAVFKGSPLARPILGRKATLDKMDGAWLRAYQRAHYRPDRIVVALAGSFTDADAVELAGRFAGLEARPHTAARAAAYVPGVVVKKKAIEQNHLTLAFPGLSFADPRRFQLQLLSSILGGGMSSRLFQQVREQKGLCYSIYSYGTCHDDTGYFGVYTALGRETEGQALDTILAVIRELTEHGVTQAELDRAREQSKANVLMGLESAQSHICLLYTSPSPRDS
;
A
#
# COMPACT_ATOMS: atom_id res chain seq x y z
N MET A 1 10.50 20.71 5.51
CA MET A 1 10.93 22.11 5.30
C MET A 1 10.84 22.90 6.60
N LEU A 2 11.48 24.09 6.69
CA LEU A 2 11.26 25.02 7.79
C LEU A 2 9.92 25.75 7.59
N ASP A 3 9.26 26.11 8.69
CA ASP A 3 7.99 26.85 8.71
C ASP A 3 8.10 28.22 8.00
N THR A 4 9.24 28.91 8.17
CA THR A 4 9.56 30.16 7.50
C THR A 4 9.53 30.10 5.96
N HIS A 5 9.49 28.92 5.38
CA HIS A 5 9.45 28.69 3.93
C HIS A 5 8.12 28.09 3.45
N LEU A 6 7.07 28.10 4.29
CA LEU A 6 5.77 27.53 3.93
C LEU A 6 5.18 28.13 2.66
N ALA A 7 5.16 29.46 2.55
CA ALA A 7 4.64 30.15 1.36
C ALA A 7 5.37 29.74 0.08
N ARG A 8 6.71 29.69 0.12
CA ARG A 8 7.51 29.24 -1.03
C ARG A 8 7.23 27.78 -1.41
N ALA A 9 7.10 26.90 -0.42
CA ALA A 9 6.79 25.49 -0.69
C ALA A 9 5.38 25.34 -1.28
N ALA A 10 4.41 26.09 -0.77
CA ALA A 10 3.07 26.15 -1.32
C ALA A 10 3.06 26.65 -2.77
N ASP A 11 3.84 27.70 -3.08
CA ASP A 11 3.99 28.21 -4.44
C ASP A 11 4.51 27.14 -5.40
N ILE A 12 5.60 26.44 -5.02
CA ILE A 12 6.21 25.41 -5.86
C ILE A 12 5.23 24.23 -6.06
N LEU A 13 4.60 23.76 -4.99
CA LEU A 13 3.67 22.64 -5.09
C LEU A 13 2.44 23.00 -5.94
N CYS A 14 1.89 24.20 -5.78
CA CYS A 14 0.78 24.67 -6.58
C CYS A 14 1.17 24.86 -8.05
N ASP A 15 2.36 25.39 -8.33
CA ASP A 15 2.86 25.52 -9.70
C ASP A 15 3.01 24.16 -10.36
N MET A 16 3.65 23.19 -9.69
CA MET A 16 3.75 21.82 -10.19
C MET A 16 2.38 21.17 -10.41
N PHE A 17 1.39 21.44 -9.54
CA PHE A 17 0.07 20.85 -9.63
C PHE A 17 -0.79 21.48 -10.74
N PHE A 18 -0.83 22.80 -10.83
CA PHE A 18 -1.72 23.53 -11.76
C PHE A 18 -1.10 23.79 -13.12
N HIS A 19 0.24 23.92 -13.20
CA HIS A 19 0.94 24.36 -14.39
C HIS A 19 1.91 23.32 -14.95
N SER A 20 1.66 22.01 -14.65
CA SER A 20 2.44 20.93 -15.26
C SER A 20 2.41 21.02 -16.79
N ARG A 21 3.58 21.12 -17.42
CA ARG A 21 3.69 21.31 -18.87
C ARG A 21 3.48 20.03 -19.65
N PHE A 22 4.01 18.92 -19.14
CA PHE A 22 4.01 17.62 -19.82
C PHE A 22 4.55 17.74 -21.26
N ASP A 23 5.74 18.36 -21.42
CA ASP A 23 6.42 18.46 -22.69
C ASP A 23 6.82 17.05 -23.17
N ASP A 24 6.66 16.75 -24.45
CA ASP A 24 6.88 15.40 -24.96
C ASP A 24 8.31 14.90 -24.75
N ALA A 25 9.31 15.79 -24.74
CA ALA A 25 10.70 15.44 -24.44
C ALA A 25 10.88 15.01 -22.97
N ASP A 26 10.22 15.68 -22.03
CA ASP A 26 10.25 15.31 -20.61
C ASP A 26 9.49 14.00 -20.36
N VAL A 27 8.34 13.82 -21.04
CA VAL A 27 7.57 12.57 -20.99
C VAL A 27 8.38 11.39 -21.50
N GLU A 28 9.16 11.56 -22.56
CA GLU A 28 10.02 10.50 -23.10
C GLU A 28 11.17 10.16 -22.14
N THR A 29 11.77 11.16 -21.52
CA THR A 29 12.79 10.99 -20.48
C THR A 29 12.24 10.20 -19.29
N GLU A 30 11.09 10.60 -18.77
CA GLU A 30 10.42 9.95 -17.64
C GLU A 30 9.97 8.52 -17.99
N ARG A 31 9.51 8.30 -19.23
CA ARG A 31 9.21 6.95 -19.73
C ARG A 31 10.41 6.02 -19.61
N GLY A 32 11.62 6.51 -19.95
CA GLY A 32 12.86 5.78 -19.77
C GLY A 32 13.12 5.38 -18.32
N VAL A 33 12.89 6.32 -17.40
CA VAL A 33 13.01 6.08 -15.94
C VAL A 33 12.01 5.02 -15.48
N ILE A 34 10.73 5.16 -15.82
CA ILE A 34 9.70 4.18 -15.44
C ILE A 34 9.97 2.79 -16.01
N LEU A 35 10.48 2.70 -17.24
CA LEU A 35 10.88 1.42 -17.82
C LEU A 35 12.05 0.77 -17.08
N ALA A 36 13.00 1.57 -16.59
CA ALA A 36 14.07 1.07 -15.73
C ALA A 36 13.53 0.60 -14.37
N GLU A 37 12.59 1.32 -13.77
CA GLU A 37 11.90 0.91 -12.52
C GLU A 37 11.14 -0.40 -12.70
N ILE A 38 10.44 -0.61 -13.83
CA ILE A 38 9.79 -1.88 -14.16
C ILE A 38 10.83 -3.02 -14.17
N GLY A 39 12.01 -2.77 -14.77
CA GLY A 39 13.12 -3.74 -14.77
C GLY A 39 13.58 -4.07 -13.34
N MET A 40 13.74 -3.07 -12.47
CA MET A 40 14.10 -3.28 -11.07
C MET A 40 13.05 -4.11 -10.31
N TYR A 41 11.77 -3.84 -10.53
CA TYR A 41 10.67 -4.64 -9.96
C TYR A 41 10.69 -6.08 -10.45
N GLU A 42 10.95 -6.28 -11.74
CA GLU A 42 11.08 -7.64 -12.30
C GLU A 42 12.27 -8.38 -11.69
N ASP A 43 13.33 -7.68 -11.28
CA ASP A 43 14.53 -8.28 -10.67
C ASP A 43 14.42 -8.48 -9.17
N ASN A 44 13.42 -7.88 -8.51
CA ASN A 44 13.10 -8.13 -7.12
C ASN A 44 11.98 -9.19 -6.99
N PRO A 45 12.30 -10.44 -6.55
CA PRO A 45 11.30 -11.49 -6.50
C PRO A 45 10.18 -11.24 -5.48
N GLU A 46 10.45 -10.52 -4.39
CA GLU A 46 9.45 -10.18 -3.37
C GLU A 46 8.40 -9.23 -3.94
N ASP A 47 8.83 -8.12 -4.56
CA ASP A 47 7.95 -7.14 -5.19
C ASP A 47 7.15 -7.78 -6.33
N LEU A 48 7.81 -8.58 -7.16
CA LEU A 48 7.15 -9.31 -8.24
C LEU A 48 6.09 -10.29 -7.71
N CYS A 49 6.35 -10.96 -6.59
CA CYS A 49 5.39 -11.86 -5.96
C CYS A 49 4.17 -11.10 -5.44
N ALA A 50 4.37 -9.95 -4.80
CA ALA A 50 3.30 -9.08 -4.31
C ALA A 50 2.44 -8.52 -5.45
N GLU A 51 3.05 -8.04 -6.54
CA GLU A 51 2.33 -7.57 -7.72
C GLU A 51 1.50 -8.68 -8.37
N ARG A 52 2.08 -9.88 -8.53
CA ARG A 52 1.39 -11.04 -9.07
C ARG A 52 0.22 -11.48 -8.22
N LEU A 53 0.38 -11.40 -6.89
CA LEU A 53 -0.69 -11.67 -5.95
C LEU A 53 -1.85 -10.69 -6.14
N ALA A 54 -1.60 -9.39 -6.13
CA ALA A 54 -2.62 -8.36 -6.36
C ALA A 54 -3.34 -8.58 -7.70
N GLY A 55 -2.58 -8.88 -8.75
CA GLY A 55 -3.13 -9.23 -10.06
C GLY A 55 -4.04 -10.45 -10.07
N ALA A 56 -3.78 -11.43 -9.20
CA ALA A 56 -4.60 -12.64 -9.05
C ALA A 56 -5.85 -12.38 -8.22
N VAL A 57 -5.67 -11.85 -7.00
CA VAL A 57 -6.77 -11.70 -6.02
C VAL A 57 -7.79 -10.63 -6.41
N PHE A 58 -7.41 -9.64 -7.24
CA PHE A 58 -8.31 -8.60 -7.75
C PHE A 58 -8.59 -8.72 -9.25
N LYS A 59 -8.49 -9.93 -9.79
CA LYS A 59 -8.70 -10.18 -11.22
C LYS A 59 -10.03 -9.58 -11.71
N GLY A 60 -9.94 -8.81 -12.80
CA GLY A 60 -11.11 -8.12 -13.38
C GLY A 60 -11.40 -6.73 -12.81
N SER A 61 -10.61 -6.26 -11.85
CA SER A 61 -10.69 -4.94 -11.24
C SER A 61 -9.47 -4.08 -11.64
N PRO A 62 -9.55 -2.75 -11.55
CA PRO A 62 -8.39 -1.87 -11.70
C PRO A 62 -7.25 -2.18 -10.73
N LEU A 63 -7.53 -2.66 -9.53
CA LEU A 63 -6.53 -3.05 -8.53
C LEU A 63 -5.64 -4.23 -8.97
N ALA A 64 -6.04 -4.97 -10.01
CA ALA A 64 -5.20 -6.03 -10.61
C ALA A 64 -4.11 -5.50 -11.56
N ARG A 65 -4.09 -4.20 -11.81
CA ARG A 65 -3.10 -3.59 -12.71
C ARG A 65 -1.81 -3.32 -11.96
N PRO A 66 -0.63 -3.54 -12.59
CA PRO A 66 0.63 -3.15 -11.98
C PRO A 66 0.69 -1.62 -11.78
N ILE A 67 1.25 -1.18 -10.66
CA ILE A 67 1.34 0.26 -10.31
C ILE A 67 2.17 1.02 -11.35
N LEU A 68 3.31 0.48 -11.76
CA LEU A 68 4.17 1.07 -12.79
C LEU A 68 3.60 0.97 -14.21
N GLY A 69 2.47 0.26 -14.38
CA GLY A 69 1.90 0.02 -15.68
C GLY A 69 2.64 -1.08 -16.47
N ARG A 70 2.49 -1.02 -17.78
CA ARG A 70 3.16 -1.95 -18.72
C ARG A 70 3.77 -1.17 -19.86
N LYS A 71 4.92 -1.62 -20.38
CA LYS A 71 5.58 -0.98 -21.53
C LYS A 71 4.60 -0.63 -22.65
N ALA A 72 3.78 -1.58 -23.10
CA ALA A 72 2.80 -1.36 -24.17
C ALA A 72 1.73 -0.28 -23.86
N THR A 73 1.52 0.04 -22.60
CA THR A 73 0.63 1.13 -22.17
C THR A 73 1.39 2.45 -22.11
N LEU A 74 2.60 2.43 -21.53
CA LEU A 74 3.47 3.60 -21.41
C LEU A 74 3.86 4.15 -22.78
N ASP A 75 4.15 3.30 -23.75
CA ASP A 75 4.52 3.68 -25.13
C ASP A 75 3.42 4.51 -25.85
N LYS A 76 2.19 4.52 -25.33
CA LYS A 76 1.05 5.27 -25.90
C LYS A 76 0.77 6.59 -25.18
N MET A 77 1.47 6.87 -24.10
CA MET A 77 1.29 8.08 -23.31
C MET A 77 2.20 9.18 -23.81
N ASP A 78 1.64 10.27 -24.25
CA ASP A 78 2.32 11.51 -24.61
C ASP A 78 1.87 12.67 -23.73
N GLY A 79 2.43 13.84 -23.90
CA GLY A 79 2.04 15.02 -23.12
C GLY A 79 0.56 15.40 -23.30
N ALA A 80 -0.01 15.19 -24.47
CA ALA A 80 -1.42 15.47 -24.73
C ALA A 80 -2.31 14.51 -23.93
N TRP A 81 -1.95 13.22 -23.87
CA TRP A 81 -2.64 12.22 -23.07
C TRP A 81 -2.58 12.56 -21.58
N LEU A 82 -1.39 12.91 -21.05
CA LEU A 82 -1.21 13.28 -19.65
C LEU A 82 -2.01 14.52 -19.27
N ARG A 83 -2.01 15.57 -20.10
CA ARG A 83 -2.86 16.74 -19.89
C ARG A 83 -4.36 16.41 -19.90
N ALA A 84 -4.79 15.52 -20.77
CA ALA A 84 -6.19 15.06 -20.81
C ALA A 84 -6.53 14.25 -19.55
N TYR A 85 -5.64 13.38 -19.10
CA TYR A 85 -5.79 12.61 -17.86
C TYR A 85 -5.89 13.53 -16.64
N GLN A 86 -4.98 14.49 -16.50
CA GLN A 86 -5.00 15.48 -15.42
C GLN A 86 -6.34 16.21 -15.36
N ARG A 87 -6.81 16.75 -16.50
CA ARG A 87 -8.11 17.45 -16.57
C ARG A 87 -9.28 16.56 -16.18
N ALA A 88 -9.24 15.27 -16.51
CA ALA A 88 -10.34 14.34 -16.22
C ALA A 88 -10.36 13.89 -14.75
N HIS A 89 -9.19 13.80 -14.10
CA HIS A 89 -9.04 13.15 -12.80
C HIS A 89 -8.70 14.08 -11.64
N TYR A 90 -8.05 15.25 -11.89
CA TYR A 90 -7.69 16.22 -10.85
C TYR A 90 -8.89 17.12 -10.57
N ARG A 91 -9.71 16.71 -9.60
CA ARG A 91 -11.00 17.32 -9.27
C ARG A 91 -11.10 17.56 -7.78
N PRO A 92 -11.85 18.60 -7.33
CA PRO A 92 -11.94 18.95 -5.91
C PRO A 92 -12.41 17.80 -5.00
N ASP A 93 -13.29 16.94 -5.50
CA ASP A 93 -13.80 15.77 -4.77
C ASP A 93 -12.78 14.62 -4.62
N ARG A 94 -11.59 14.74 -5.22
CA ARG A 94 -10.51 13.74 -5.18
C ARG A 94 -9.17 14.30 -4.71
N ILE A 95 -9.18 15.53 -4.22
CA ILE A 95 -7.96 16.19 -3.76
C ILE A 95 -8.09 16.46 -2.27
N VAL A 96 -7.11 16.02 -1.53
CA VAL A 96 -6.95 16.34 -0.11
C VAL A 96 -5.66 17.15 0.05
N VAL A 97 -5.76 18.30 0.65
CA VAL A 97 -4.61 19.12 1.03
C VAL A 97 -4.46 19.01 2.54
N ALA A 98 -3.36 18.42 2.99
CA ALA A 98 -3.06 18.26 4.39
C ALA A 98 -1.82 19.07 4.79
N LEU A 99 -1.90 19.79 5.89
CA LEU A 99 -0.82 20.60 6.44
C LEU A 99 -0.59 20.20 7.90
N ALA A 100 0.66 19.93 8.26
CA ALA A 100 1.04 19.61 9.63
C ALA A 100 2.39 20.23 9.98
N GLY A 101 2.50 20.74 11.21
CA GLY A 101 3.68 21.44 11.72
C GLY A 101 3.33 22.81 12.29
N SER A 102 4.28 23.74 12.21
CA SER A 102 4.09 25.13 12.67
C SER A 102 3.51 25.98 11.52
N PHE A 103 2.25 26.37 11.65
CA PHE A 103 1.54 27.25 10.72
C PHE A 103 0.39 27.97 11.45
N THR A 104 -0.14 29.02 10.85
CA THR A 104 -1.29 29.76 11.34
C THR A 104 -2.58 29.39 10.61
N ASP A 105 -3.74 29.71 11.17
CA ASP A 105 -5.03 29.55 10.49
C ASP A 105 -5.08 30.34 9.17
N ALA A 106 -4.42 31.50 9.12
CA ALA A 106 -4.33 32.31 7.92
C ALA A 106 -3.57 31.59 6.80
N ASP A 107 -2.47 30.91 7.13
CA ASP A 107 -1.71 30.10 6.17
C ASP A 107 -2.56 28.95 5.59
N ALA A 108 -3.34 28.30 6.45
CA ALA A 108 -4.23 27.22 6.03
C ALA A 108 -5.35 27.72 5.10
N VAL A 109 -5.95 28.87 5.41
CA VAL A 109 -6.98 29.50 4.57
C VAL A 109 -6.39 29.96 3.24
N GLU A 110 -5.21 30.55 3.24
CA GLU A 110 -4.51 30.96 2.00
C GLU A 110 -4.23 29.75 1.12
N LEU A 111 -3.67 28.67 1.69
CA LEU A 111 -3.40 27.43 0.96
C LEU A 111 -4.67 26.82 0.37
N ALA A 112 -5.76 26.75 1.14
CA ALA A 112 -7.05 26.26 0.67
C ALA A 112 -7.60 27.13 -0.49
N GLY A 113 -7.43 28.46 -0.40
CA GLY A 113 -7.84 29.41 -1.43
C GLY A 113 -7.20 29.16 -2.79
N ARG A 114 -5.97 28.63 -2.82
CA ARG A 114 -5.25 28.31 -4.07
C ARG A 114 -5.95 27.17 -4.86
N PHE A 115 -6.73 26.32 -4.20
CA PHE A 115 -7.47 25.22 -4.81
C PHE A 115 -8.94 25.55 -5.11
N ALA A 116 -9.41 26.75 -4.72
CA ALA A 116 -10.82 27.14 -4.86
C ALA A 116 -11.31 27.26 -6.32
N GLY A 117 -10.38 27.40 -7.27
CA GLY A 117 -10.68 27.48 -8.70
C GLY A 117 -10.88 26.15 -9.41
N LEU A 118 -10.76 25.03 -8.70
CA LEU A 118 -10.96 23.72 -9.30
C LEU A 118 -12.44 23.47 -9.62
N GLU A 119 -12.71 23.06 -10.85
CA GLU A 119 -14.05 22.77 -11.31
C GLU A 119 -14.51 21.38 -10.91
N ALA A 120 -15.69 21.30 -10.28
CA ALA A 120 -16.37 20.03 -10.06
C ALA A 120 -16.82 19.43 -11.39
N ARG A 121 -16.55 18.14 -11.62
CA ARG A 121 -16.93 17.42 -12.84
C ARG A 121 -17.61 16.10 -12.49
N PRO A 122 -18.63 15.67 -13.25
CA PRO A 122 -19.24 14.36 -13.05
C PRO A 122 -18.21 13.24 -13.18
N HIS A 123 -18.33 12.21 -12.39
CA HIS A 123 -17.53 11.00 -12.52
C HIS A 123 -18.38 9.75 -12.36
N THR A 124 -17.91 8.68 -12.94
CA THR A 124 -18.46 7.36 -12.69
C THR A 124 -17.73 6.75 -11.50
N ALA A 125 -18.49 6.32 -10.50
CA ALA A 125 -17.92 5.58 -9.38
C ALA A 125 -17.18 4.33 -9.88
N ALA A 126 -16.03 4.04 -9.30
CA ALA A 126 -15.32 2.80 -9.60
C ALA A 126 -16.19 1.61 -9.14
N ARG A 127 -16.19 0.53 -9.93
CA ARG A 127 -16.82 -0.71 -9.50
C ARG A 127 -16.02 -1.29 -8.35
N ALA A 128 -16.72 -1.68 -7.28
CA ALA A 128 -16.10 -2.33 -6.14
C ALA A 128 -15.30 -3.56 -6.57
N ALA A 129 -14.09 -3.68 -6.05
CA ALA A 129 -13.25 -4.85 -6.29
C ALA A 129 -13.68 -6.00 -5.37
N ALA A 130 -13.64 -7.22 -5.90
CA ALA A 130 -13.92 -8.43 -5.14
C ALA A 130 -12.67 -9.31 -5.10
N TYR A 131 -12.45 -9.96 -3.96
CA TYR A 131 -11.43 -10.99 -3.84
C TYR A 131 -11.79 -12.21 -4.71
N VAL A 132 -10.84 -12.63 -5.54
CA VAL A 132 -10.98 -13.82 -6.40
C VAL A 132 -9.92 -14.84 -6.00
N PRO A 133 -10.30 -16.07 -5.59
CA PRO A 133 -9.32 -17.10 -5.31
C PRO A 133 -8.64 -17.58 -6.61
N GLY A 134 -7.34 -17.91 -6.51
CA GLY A 134 -6.57 -18.37 -7.65
C GLY A 134 -5.15 -18.75 -7.28
N VAL A 135 -4.45 -19.37 -8.23
CA VAL A 135 -3.03 -19.72 -8.10
C VAL A 135 -2.29 -19.12 -9.30
N VAL A 136 -1.21 -18.41 -9.04
CA VAL A 136 -0.31 -17.90 -10.07
C VAL A 136 1.09 -18.38 -9.80
N VAL A 137 1.73 -18.94 -10.82
CA VAL A 137 3.12 -19.43 -10.75
C VAL A 137 3.95 -18.71 -11.83
N LYS A 138 5.05 -18.11 -11.41
CA LYS A 138 6.06 -17.54 -12.31
C LYS A 138 7.37 -18.30 -12.11
N LYS A 139 7.86 -18.94 -13.18
CA LYS A 139 9.19 -19.55 -13.15
C LYS A 139 10.26 -18.50 -13.43
N LYS A 140 11.26 -18.42 -12.57
CA LYS A 140 12.43 -17.56 -12.71
C LYS A 140 13.65 -18.31 -12.17
N ALA A 141 14.82 -18.10 -12.78
CA ALA A 141 16.08 -18.68 -12.31
C ALA A 141 16.62 -17.81 -11.16
N ILE A 142 16.24 -18.16 -9.94
CA ILE A 142 16.62 -17.48 -8.69
C ILE A 142 16.97 -18.52 -7.63
N GLU A 143 17.71 -18.12 -6.61
CA GLU A 143 18.20 -19.02 -5.56
C GLU A 143 17.10 -19.51 -4.62
N GLN A 144 16.14 -18.65 -4.29
CA GLN A 144 15.03 -18.96 -3.37
C GLN A 144 13.69 -18.91 -4.08
N ASN A 145 12.77 -19.75 -3.64
CA ASN A 145 11.37 -19.65 -4.01
C ASN A 145 10.66 -18.61 -3.14
N HIS A 146 9.85 -17.78 -3.74
CA HIS A 146 9.05 -16.78 -3.07
C HIS A 146 7.58 -17.21 -3.13
N LEU A 147 6.96 -17.34 -1.98
CA LEU A 147 5.59 -17.80 -1.83
C LEU A 147 4.77 -16.75 -1.10
N THR A 148 3.61 -16.41 -1.63
CA THR A 148 2.62 -15.60 -0.94
C THR A 148 1.29 -16.32 -0.91
N LEU A 149 0.72 -16.47 0.28
CA LEU A 149 -0.65 -16.93 0.50
C LEU A 149 -1.53 -15.70 0.73
N ALA A 150 -2.73 -15.69 0.16
CA ALA A 150 -3.70 -14.63 0.41
C ALA A 150 -5.03 -15.17 0.85
N PHE A 151 -5.67 -14.46 1.74
CA PHE A 151 -7.01 -14.70 2.26
C PHE A 151 -7.86 -13.44 2.06
N PRO A 152 -9.20 -13.54 1.99
CA PRO A 152 -10.04 -12.36 1.99
C PRO A 152 -9.71 -11.47 3.20
N GLY A 153 -9.52 -10.18 2.95
CA GLY A 153 -9.23 -9.17 3.97
C GLY A 153 -10.42 -8.22 4.17
N LEU A 154 -10.14 -7.08 4.77
CA LEU A 154 -11.11 -6.07 5.12
C LEU A 154 -10.86 -4.80 4.32
N SER A 155 -11.91 -4.03 4.06
CA SER A 155 -11.79 -2.69 3.50
C SER A 155 -11.22 -1.70 4.53
N PHE A 156 -10.74 -0.56 4.05
CA PHE A 156 -10.24 0.50 4.91
C PHE A 156 -11.33 1.08 5.82
N ALA A 157 -12.59 1.12 5.35
CA ALA A 157 -13.73 1.60 6.12
C ALA A 157 -14.23 0.59 7.18
N ASP A 158 -13.82 -0.69 7.11
CA ASP A 158 -14.26 -1.71 8.07
C ASP A 158 -13.60 -1.47 9.44
N PRO A 159 -14.37 -1.26 10.54
CA PRO A 159 -13.80 -1.03 11.87
C PRO A 159 -12.97 -2.20 12.39
N ARG A 160 -13.20 -3.42 11.88
CA ARG A 160 -12.43 -4.61 12.26
C ARG A 160 -11.01 -4.61 11.68
N ARG A 161 -10.63 -3.65 10.82
CA ARG A 161 -9.26 -3.54 10.29
C ARG A 161 -8.20 -3.49 11.39
N PHE A 162 -8.52 -2.86 12.54
CA PHE A 162 -7.60 -2.80 13.67
C PHE A 162 -7.40 -4.17 14.33
N GLN A 163 -8.45 -4.99 14.37
CA GLN A 163 -8.36 -6.37 14.83
C GLN A 163 -7.51 -7.20 13.85
N LEU A 164 -7.67 -6.99 12.55
CA LEU A 164 -6.84 -7.64 11.53
C LEU A 164 -5.37 -7.23 11.65
N GLN A 165 -5.08 -5.98 11.98
CA GLN A 165 -3.73 -5.49 12.24
C GLN A 165 -3.10 -6.17 13.46
N LEU A 166 -3.84 -6.30 14.56
CA LEU A 166 -3.38 -7.03 15.74
C LEU A 166 -3.15 -8.51 15.42
N LEU A 167 -4.06 -9.14 14.67
CA LEU A 167 -3.90 -10.51 14.20
C LEU A 167 -2.64 -10.67 13.36
N SER A 168 -2.38 -9.74 12.44
CA SER A 168 -1.14 -9.72 11.65
C SER A 168 0.09 -9.63 12.54
N SER A 169 0.08 -8.76 13.54
CA SER A 169 1.18 -8.62 14.49
C SER A 169 1.47 -9.93 15.24
N ILE A 170 0.43 -10.65 15.67
CA ILE A 170 0.56 -11.92 16.39
C ILE A 170 1.02 -13.04 15.46
N LEU A 171 0.46 -13.11 14.25
CA LEU A 171 0.75 -14.20 13.32
C LEU A 171 2.13 -14.08 12.69
N GLY A 172 2.52 -12.90 12.18
CA GLY A 172 3.75 -12.71 11.40
C GLY A 172 4.38 -11.31 11.48
N GLY A 173 4.02 -10.49 12.47
CA GLY A 173 4.45 -9.08 12.53
C GLY A 173 5.82 -8.83 13.19
N GLY A 174 6.59 -9.85 13.54
CA GLY A 174 7.90 -9.68 14.14
C GLY A 174 8.49 -10.96 14.70
N MET A 175 9.65 -10.85 15.35
CA MET A 175 10.40 -12.02 15.86
C MET A 175 9.66 -12.86 16.89
N SER A 176 8.72 -12.29 17.65
CA SER A 176 7.89 -13.03 18.62
C SER A 176 6.58 -13.57 18.04
N SER A 177 6.34 -13.40 16.75
CA SER A 177 5.15 -13.90 16.06
C SER A 177 5.19 -15.41 15.85
N ARG A 178 4.01 -16.02 15.72
CA ARG A 178 3.89 -17.50 15.59
C ARG A 178 4.62 -18.05 14.36
N LEU A 179 4.46 -17.41 13.21
CA LEU A 179 5.13 -17.84 11.97
C LEU A 179 6.65 -17.72 12.09
N PHE A 180 7.14 -16.61 12.61
CA PHE A 180 8.57 -16.43 12.78
C PHE A 180 9.16 -17.49 13.72
N GLN A 181 8.52 -17.71 14.86
CA GLN A 181 8.99 -18.68 15.84
C GLN A 181 8.92 -20.13 15.32
N GLN A 182 7.81 -20.54 14.73
CA GLN A 182 7.61 -21.96 14.35
C GLN A 182 8.27 -22.32 13.03
N VAL A 183 8.28 -21.41 12.03
CA VAL A 183 8.78 -21.73 10.68
C VAL A 183 10.27 -21.38 10.57
N ARG A 184 10.67 -20.22 11.07
CA ARG A 184 12.05 -19.74 10.94
C ARG A 184 12.94 -20.21 12.10
N GLU A 185 12.60 -19.87 13.37
CA GLU A 185 13.50 -20.12 14.51
C GLU A 185 13.57 -21.59 14.88
N GLN A 186 12.43 -22.27 15.03
CA GLN A 186 12.40 -23.65 15.51
C GLN A 186 12.75 -24.66 14.41
N LYS A 187 12.32 -24.40 13.17
CA LYS A 187 12.49 -25.36 12.07
C LYS A 187 13.51 -24.94 11.02
N GLY A 188 13.94 -23.68 10.98
CA GLY A 188 14.92 -23.19 10.02
C GLY A 188 14.50 -23.30 8.54
N LEU A 189 13.19 -23.26 8.25
CA LEU A 189 12.67 -23.56 6.92
C LEU A 189 12.73 -22.38 5.94
N CYS A 190 12.86 -21.15 6.46
CA CYS A 190 12.90 -19.93 5.64
C CYS A 190 13.81 -18.88 6.25
N TYR A 191 14.31 -17.97 5.43
CA TYR A 191 15.04 -16.78 5.87
C TYR A 191 14.11 -15.65 6.29
N SER A 192 13.05 -15.43 5.51
CA SER A 192 12.08 -14.38 5.72
C SER A 192 10.66 -14.95 5.72
N ILE A 193 9.88 -14.56 6.72
CA ILE A 193 8.45 -14.86 6.80
C ILE A 193 7.75 -13.76 7.57
N TYR A 194 6.63 -13.27 7.02
CA TYR A 194 5.80 -12.28 7.69
C TYR A 194 4.35 -12.33 7.20
N SER A 195 3.44 -11.74 7.95
CA SER A 195 2.06 -11.52 7.53
C SER A 195 1.75 -10.02 7.44
N TYR A 196 0.81 -9.67 6.60
CA TYR A 196 0.39 -8.29 6.37
C TYR A 196 -1.06 -8.20 5.92
N GLY A 197 -1.69 -7.06 6.20
CA GLY A 197 -3.00 -6.72 5.68
C GLY A 197 -2.89 -5.62 4.63
N THR A 198 -3.56 -5.78 3.50
CA THR A 198 -3.73 -4.74 2.49
C THR A 198 -5.19 -4.34 2.46
N CYS A 199 -5.48 -3.08 2.79
CA CYS A 199 -6.82 -2.51 2.78
C CYS A 199 -6.93 -1.47 1.66
N HIS A 200 -7.98 -1.56 0.86
CA HIS A 200 -8.42 -0.53 -0.09
C HIS A 200 -9.76 0.02 0.38
N ASP A 201 -10.29 1.05 -0.24
CA ASP A 201 -11.53 1.71 0.19
C ASP A 201 -12.69 0.74 0.35
N ASP A 202 -12.83 -0.22 -0.57
CA ASP A 202 -13.96 -1.14 -0.69
C ASP A 202 -13.61 -2.62 -0.49
N THR A 203 -12.33 -2.97 -0.40
CA THR A 203 -11.86 -4.36 -0.34
C THR A 203 -10.51 -4.47 0.35
N GLY A 204 -10.00 -5.69 0.47
CA GLY A 204 -8.66 -5.97 0.96
C GLY A 204 -8.31 -7.45 0.89
N TYR A 205 -7.07 -7.77 1.23
CA TYR A 205 -6.65 -9.13 1.47
C TYR A 205 -5.69 -9.21 2.66
N PHE A 206 -5.62 -10.37 3.27
CA PHE A 206 -4.62 -10.69 4.28
C PHE A 206 -3.60 -11.63 3.68
N GLY A 207 -2.33 -11.28 3.76
CA GLY A 207 -1.23 -11.99 3.12
C GLY A 207 -0.26 -12.62 4.12
N VAL A 208 0.35 -13.73 3.71
CA VAL A 208 1.53 -14.32 4.35
C VAL A 208 2.58 -14.52 3.27
N TYR A 209 3.73 -13.90 3.45
CA TYR A 209 4.87 -14.02 2.54
C TYR A 209 5.99 -14.83 3.18
N THR A 210 6.71 -15.60 2.37
CA THR A 210 7.95 -16.26 2.77
C THR A 210 8.90 -16.44 1.58
N ALA A 211 10.21 -16.32 1.87
CA ALA A 211 11.30 -16.69 0.97
C ALA A 211 11.99 -17.94 1.54
N LEU A 212 12.10 -18.99 0.74
CA LEU A 212 12.52 -20.32 1.19
C LEU A 212 13.30 -21.10 0.12
N GLY A 213 14.06 -22.08 0.55
CA GLY A 213 14.74 -22.99 -0.34
C GLY A 213 13.76 -23.97 -1.01
N ARG A 214 14.10 -24.42 -2.21
CA ARG A 214 13.27 -25.38 -2.96
C ARG A 214 12.99 -26.67 -2.16
N GLU A 215 13.98 -27.14 -1.41
CA GLU A 215 13.89 -28.39 -0.65
C GLU A 215 12.98 -28.27 0.58
N THR A 216 12.85 -27.07 1.14
CA THR A 216 12.05 -26.79 2.35
C THR A 216 10.63 -26.33 2.06
N GLU A 217 10.29 -26.07 0.79
CA GLU A 217 9.02 -25.45 0.37
C GLU A 217 7.79 -26.22 0.87
N GLY A 218 7.73 -27.55 0.66
CA GLY A 218 6.60 -28.36 1.09
C GLY A 218 6.42 -28.34 2.61
N GLN A 219 7.52 -28.56 3.35
CA GLN A 219 7.50 -28.56 4.81
C GLN A 219 7.15 -27.17 5.39
N ALA A 220 7.65 -26.11 4.77
CA ALA A 220 7.33 -24.74 5.17
C ALA A 220 5.83 -24.44 4.97
N LEU A 221 5.28 -24.80 3.81
CA LEU A 221 3.86 -24.61 3.53
C LEU A 221 2.97 -25.37 4.52
N ASP A 222 3.28 -26.64 4.77
CA ASP A 222 2.55 -27.45 5.74
C ASP A 222 2.60 -26.83 7.16
N THR A 223 3.77 -26.33 7.55
CA THR A 223 3.95 -25.68 8.85
C THR A 223 3.16 -24.36 8.93
N ILE A 224 3.20 -23.53 7.89
CA ILE A 224 2.44 -22.27 7.82
C ILE A 224 0.93 -22.56 7.94
N LEU A 225 0.44 -23.54 7.18
CA LEU A 225 -0.97 -23.93 7.24
C LEU A 225 -1.37 -24.51 8.61
N ALA A 226 -0.49 -25.27 9.26
CA ALA A 226 -0.71 -25.76 10.62
C ALA A 226 -0.82 -24.63 11.64
N VAL A 227 0.09 -23.62 11.56
CA VAL A 227 0.05 -22.43 12.43
C VAL A 227 -1.25 -21.64 12.24
N ILE A 228 -1.67 -21.45 10.98
CA ILE A 228 -2.94 -20.75 10.68
C ILE A 228 -4.13 -21.55 11.21
N ARG A 229 -4.13 -22.87 11.06
CA ARG A 229 -5.19 -23.75 11.58
C ARG A 229 -5.26 -23.68 13.09
N GLU A 230 -4.14 -23.82 13.79
CA GLU A 230 -4.06 -23.68 15.24
C GLU A 230 -4.64 -22.33 15.71
N LEU A 231 -4.29 -21.25 15.01
CA LEU A 231 -4.80 -19.92 15.31
C LEU A 231 -6.32 -19.83 15.13
N THR A 232 -6.88 -20.47 14.09
CA THR A 232 -8.32 -20.45 13.83
C THR A 232 -9.12 -21.33 14.79
N GLU A 233 -8.54 -22.45 15.25
CA GLU A 233 -9.19 -23.39 16.17
C GLU A 233 -9.12 -22.95 17.64
N HIS A 234 -8.01 -22.36 18.04
CA HIS A 234 -7.72 -22.06 19.46
C HIS A 234 -7.66 -20.56 19.77
N GLY A 235 -7.65 -19.71 18.74
CA GLY A 235 -7.56 -18.27 18.89
C GLY A 235 -6.19 -17.80 19.33
N VAL A 236 -6.14 -16.62 19.94
CA VAL A 236 -4.95 -15.98 20.48
C VAL A 236 -4.95 -16.04 22.00
N THR A 237 -3.78 -16.15 22.60
CA THR A 237 -3.64 -16.06 24.06
C THR A 237 -3.74 -14.59 24.52
N GLN A 238 -4.10 -14.39 25.79
CA GLN A 238 -4.13 -13.05 26.38
C GLN A 238 -2.75 -12.38 26.32
N ALA A 239 -1.68 -13.11 26.54
CA ALA A 239 -0.31 -12.60 26.51
C ALA A 239 0.12 -12.14 25.10
N GLU A 240 -0.30 -12.84 24.03
CA GLU A 240 -0.07 -12.42 22.65
C GLU A 240 -0.87 -11.15 22.33
N LEU A 241 -2.12 -11.10 22.75
CA LEU A 241 -2.98 -9.94 22.51
C LEU A 241 -2.45 -8.69 23.23
N ASP A 242 -2.04 -8.81 24.49
CA ASP A 242 -1.51 -7.69 25.26
C ASP A 242 -0.21 -7.17 24.64
N ARG A 243 0.69 -8.04 24.25
CA ARG A 243 1.94 -7.68 23.56
C ARG A 243 1.67 -6.97 22.23
N ALA A 244 0.77 -7.49 21.40
CA ALA A 244 0.41 -6.88 20.11
C ALA A 244 -0.25 -5.50 20.29
N ARG A 245 -1.09 -5.34 21.32
CA ARG A 245 -1.72 -4.05 21.65
C ARG A 245 -0.70 -3.02 22.10
N GLU A 246 0.22 -3.38 23.00
CA GLU A 246 1.26 -2.46 23.46
C GLU A 246 2.22 -2.08 22.33
N GLN A 247 2.60 -3.02 21.48
CA GLN A 247 3.39 -2.73 20.28
C GLN A 247 2.66 -1.76 19.34
N SER A 248 1.37 -1.98 19.09
CA SER A 248 0.57 -1.11 18.22
C SER A 248 0.41 0.30 18.80
N LYS A 249 0.18 0.41 20.12
CA LYS A 249 0.14 1.72 20.80
C LYS A 249 1.48 2.45 20.68
N ALA A 250 2.58 1.76 20.94
CA ALA A 250 3.93 2.34 20.83
C ALA A 250 4.20 2.84 19.41
N ASN A 251 3.85 2.07 18.37
CA ASN A 251 4.00 2.46 16.98
C ASN A 251 3.19 3.72 16.64
N VAL A 252 1.93 3.81 17.12
CA VAL A 252 1.09 5.00 16.92
C VAL A 252 1.70 6.21 17.62
N LEU A 253 2.10 6.08 18.90
CA LEU A 253 2.68 7.19 19.67
C LEU A 253 3.98 7.70 19.04
N MET A 254 4.89 6.80 18.66
CA MET A 254 6.12 7.18 17.95
C MET A 254 5.82 7.82 16.58
N GLY A 255 4.80 7.31 15.89
CA GLY A 255 4.35 7.90 14.62
C GLY A 255 3.88 9.36 14.76
N LEU A 256 3.24 9.70 15.88
CA LEU A 256 2.75 11.06 16.16
C LEU A 256 3.86 12.10 16.35
N GLU A 257 5.11 11.71 16.54
CA GLU A 257 6.25 12.64 16.57
C GLU A 257 6.63 13.18 15.17
N SER A 258 6.17 12.52 14.11
CA SER A 258 6.47 12.89 12.73
C SER A 258 5.34 13.69 12.09
N ALA A 259 5.63 14.91 11.61
CA ALA A 259 4.69 15.71 10.82
C ALA A 259 4.19 14.94 9.57
N GLN A 260 5.05 14.13 8.94
CA GLN A 260 4.68 13.28 7.83
C GLN A 260 3.62 12.24 8.23
N SER A 261 3.76 11.61 9.40
CA SER A 261 2.77 10.65 9.90
C SER A 261 1.43 11.32 10.21
N HIS A 262 1.46 12.55 10.74
CA HIS A 262 0.24 13.35 10.94
C HIS A 262 -0.48 13.63 9.61
N ILE A 263 0.24 14.06 8.58
CA ILE A 263 -0.32 14.30 7.24
C ILE A 263 -0.97 13.02 6.70
N CYS A 264 -0.28 11.88 6.77
CA CYS A 264 -0.82 10.60 6.34
C CYS A 264 -2.07 10.20 7.12
N LEU A 265 -2.07 10.39 8.44
CA LEU A 265 -3.23 10.09 9.29
C LEU A 265 -4.45 10.96 8.93
N LEU A 266 -4.27 12.26 8.72
CA LEU A 266 -5.33 13.18 8.31
C LEU A 266 -5.92 12.82 6.94
N TYR A 267 -5.06 12.42 6.01
CA TYR A 267 -5.48 11.98 4.67
C TYR A 267 -6.31 10.69 4.71
N THR A 268 -5.93 9.75 5.57
CA THR A 268 -6.55 8.41 5.64
C THR A 268 -7.67 8.30 6.67
N SER A 269 -7.86 9.30 7.53
CA SER A 269 -8.95 9.31 8.51
C SER A 269 -10.23 9.85 7.88
N PRO A 270 -11.40 9.27 8.18
CA PRO A 270 -12.67 9.85 7.77
C PRO A 270 -12.80 11.27 8.35
N SER A 271 -13.31 12.19 7.54
CA SER A 271 -13.56 13.56 7.98
C SER A 271 -14.58 13.56 9.14
N PRO A 272 -14.43 14.43 10.16
CA PRO A 272 -15.44 14.61 11.19
C PRO A 272 -16.82 15.01 10.64
N ARG A 273 -16.92 15.38 9.37
CA ARG A 273 -18.19 15.70 8.69
C ARG A 273 -18.89 14.47 8.10
N ASP A 274 -18.22 13.32 8.08
CA ASP A 274 -18.74 12.06 7.52
C ASP A 274 -19.26 11.10 8.61
N SER A 275 -19.32 11.57 9.86
CA SER A 275 -19.82 10.84 11.04
C SER A 275 -21.16 11.40 11.54
#